data_5b3636cecfb0e3b2dbf92fd3bc4c576b
#
_entry.id   5b3636cecfb0e3b2dbf92fd3bc4c576b
#
_cell.length_a   1.000
_cell.length_b   1.000
_cell.length_c   1.000
_cell.angle_alpha   90.00
_cell.angle_beta   90.00
_cell.angle_gamma   90.00
#
_symmetry.space_group_name_H-M   'P 1'
#
loop_
_entity.id
_entity.type
_entity.pdbx_description
1 polymer ?
#
loop_
_entity_poly.entity_id
_entity_poly.type
_entity_poly.pdbx_seq_one_letter_code
_entity_poly.pdbx_strand_id
1 'polypeptide(L)'
;MQLAKMLIASCENNCSNEILSITAMLSVPQCFVRPNEAKKAADDSKLRFAHIDGDHLTLLNVYHTFKQNVEDPTWCYDNFCNYRSLKSADNVRQQLCRIMDRFNLKRTSTDFASKDYYVNIRRALCAGFFMQVRVLGGPFYLRQKDSDSSIV
;
A
#
# COMPACT_ATOMS: atom_id res chain seq x y z
N MET A 1 -7.61 -5.62 12.66
CA MET A 1 -8.90 -5.99 12.05
C MET A 1 -9.09 -5.38 10.66
N GLN A 2 -8.82 -4.11 10.48
CA GLN A 2 -8.92 -3.42 9.19
C GLN A 2 -8.04 -4.07 8.11
N LEU A 3 -6.79 -4.38 8.42
CA LEU A 3 -5.86 -4.99 7.49
C LEU A 3 -6.29 -6.40 7.08
N ALA A 4 -6.86 -7.17 8.02
CA ALA A 4 -7.40 -8.49 7.73
C ALA A 4 -8.55 -8.43 6.72
N LYS A 5 -9.43 -7.43 6.85
CA LYS A 5 -10.53 -7.24 5.91
C LYS A 5 -10.07 -6.82 4.53
N MET A 6 -9.03 -5.99 4.44
CA MET A 6 -8.41 -5.66 3.17
C MET A 6 -7.85 -6.90 2.47
N LEU A 7 -7.20 -7.79 3.22
CA LEU A 7 -6.66 -9.02 2.68
C LEU A 7 -7.75 -9.96 2.16
N ILE A 8 -8.85 -10.10 2.89
CA ILE A 8 -9.99 -10.92 2.45
C ILE A 8 -10.61 -10.33 1.19
N ALA A 9 -10.88 -9.03 1.17
CA ALA A 9 -11.44 -8.34 0.02
C ALA A 9 -10.50 -8.41 -1.20
N SER A 10 -9.19 -8.43 -0.97
CA SER A 10 -8.20 -8.55 -2.04
C SER A 10 -8.26 -9.89 -2.76
N CYS A 11 -8.62 -10.96 -2.06
CA CYS A 11 -8.82 -12.27 -2.69
C CYS A 11 -10.02 -12.24 -3.64
N GLU A 12 -11.10 -11.55 -3.26
CA GLU A 12 -12.30 -11.40 -4.07
C GLU A 12 -12.07 -10.52 -5.31
N ASN A 13 -11.14 -9.55 -5.22
CA ASN A 13 -10.84 -8.60 -6.29
C ASN A 13 -9.57 -8.97 -7.08
N ASN A 14 -9.03 -10.16 -6.91
CA ASN A 14 -7.84 -10.64 -7.64
C ASN A 14 -6.61 -9.72 -7.51
N CYS A 15 -6.40 -9.15 -6.33
CA CYS A 15 -5.26 -8.26 -6.07
C CYS A 15 -4.57 -8.54 -4.73
N SER A 16 -4.59 -9.80 -4.27
CA SER A 16 -4.06 -10.15 -2.96
C SER A 16 -2.55 -9.92 -2.84
N ASN A 17 -1.77 -10.12 -3.90
CA ASN A 17 -0.34 -9.86 -3.88
C ASN A 17 -0.04 -8.37 -3.66
N GLU A 18 -0.77 -7.50 -4.32
CA GLU A 18 -0.62 -6.04 -4.22
C GLU A 18 -1.06 -5.55 -2.84
N ILE A 19 -2.19 -6.03 -2.35
CA ILE A 19 -2.69 -5.67 -1.02
C ILE A 19 -1.77 -6.19 0.08
N LEU A 20 -1.17 -7.36 -0.08
CA LEU A 20 -0.14 -7.84 0.84
C LEU A 20 1.03 -6.86 0.95
N SER A 21 1.52 -6.36 -0.18
CA SER A 21 2.61 -5.39 -0.21
C SER A 21 2.20 -4.07 0.45
N ILE A 22 1.02 -3.55 0.15
CA ILE A 22 0.50 -2.32 0.74
C ILE A 22 0.32 -2.48 2.26
N THR A 23 -0.28 -3.58 2.70
CA THR A 23 -0.48 -3.89 4.11
C THR A 23 0.84 -3.96 4.87
N ALA A 24 1.83 -4.62 4.30
CA ALA A 24 3.16 -4.70 4.88
C ALA A 24 3.81 -3.31 5.00
N MET A 25 3.69 -2.49 3.97
CA MET A 25 4.22 -1.11 3.98
C MET A 25 3.52 -0.22 5.01
N LEU A 26 2.23 -0.42 5.25
CA LEU A 26 1.48 0.32 6.28
C LEU A 26 1.83 -0.13 7.70
N SER A 27 2.34 -1.34 7.86
CA SER A 27 2.65 -1.93 9.16
C SER A 27 4.01 -1.51 9.72
N VAL A 28 4.85 -0.85 8.92
CA VAL A 28 6.19 -0.43 9.31
C VAL A 28 6.27 1.09 9.41
N PRO A 29 7.32 1.64 10.08
CA PRO A 29 7.55 3.08 10.09
C PRO A 29 7.71 3.62 8.67
N GLN A 30 7.47 4.92 8.50
CA GLN A 30 7.52 5.58 7.19
C GLN A 30 8.78 5.23 6.41
N CYS A 31 8.61 4.79 5.17
CA CYS A 31 9.74 4.39 4.33
C CYS A 31 10.48 5.57 3.68
N PHE A 32 9.88 6.76 3.66
CA PHE A 32 10.52 7.95 3.07
C PHE A 32 11.32 8.69 4.13
N VAL A 33 12.53 9.12 3.73
CA VAL A 33 13.43 9.93 4.56
C VAL A 33 13.46 11.34 3.99
N ARG A 34 13.38 12.35 4.87
CA ARG A 34 13.40 13.77 4.47
C ARG A 34 14.40 14.54 5.31
N PRO A 35 15.71 14.42 5.00
CA PRO A 35 16.74 15.12 5.76
C PRO A 35 16.66 16.64 5.58
N ASN A 36 17.00 17.37 6.63
CA ASN A 36 16.89 18.84 6.61
C ASN A 36 17.76 19.49 5.55
N GLU A 37 18.91 18.90 5.24
CA GLU A 37 19.87 19.42 4.26
C GLU A 37 19.44 19.16 2.81
N ALA A 38 18.50 18.23 2.58
CA ALA A 38 18.14 17.78 1.25
C ALA A 38 16.62 17.63 1.06
N LYS A 39 15.84 18.53 1.66
CA LYS A 39 14.36 18.45 1.63
C LYS A 39 13.81 18.42 0.21
N LYS A 40 14.31 19.29 -0.67
CA LYS A 40 13.83 19.37 -2.04
C LYS A 40 14.15 18.09 -2.82
N ALA A 41 15.37 17.59 -2.70
CA ALA A 41 15.77 16.34 -3.36
C ALA A 41 14.95 15.15 -2.88
N ALA A 42 14.66 15.08 -1.57
CA ALA A 42 13.81 14.05 -1.00
C ALA A 42 12.37 14.16 -1.52
N ASP A 43 11.82 15.35 -1.58
CA ASP A 43 10.46 15.59 -2.11
C ASP A 43 10.38 15.22 -3.59
N ASP A 44 11.36 15.59 -4.40
CA ASP A 44 11.46 15.24 -5.82
C ASP A 44 11.55 13.73 -6.01
N SER A 45 12.32 13.05 -5.16
CA SER A 45 12.44 11.60 -5.17
C SER A 45 11.11 10.92 -4.85
N LYS A 46 10.40 11.41 -3.84
CA LYS A 46 9.08 10.89 -3.47
C LYS A 46 8.08 11.04 -4.62
N LEU A 47 8.12 12.18 -5.33
CA LEU A 47 7.24 12.43 -6.47
C LEU A 47 7.42 11.41 -7.60
N ARG A 48 8.61 10.85 -7.77
CA ARG A 48 8.85 9.81 -8.79
C ARG A 48 8.05 8.54 -8.54
N PHE A 49 7.70 8.25 -7.30
CA PHE A 49 6.90 7.09 -6.92
C PHE A 49 5.42 7.43 -6.79
N ALA A 50 5.06 8.70 -6.78
CA ALA A 50 3.70 9.14 -6.53
C ALA A 50 2.72 8.57 -7.55
N HIS A 51 1.57 8.12 -7.07
CA HIS A 51 0.48 7.66 -7.90
C HIS A 51 -0.71 8.60 -7.73
N ILE A 52 -1.40 8.87 -8.84
CA ILE A 52 -2.55 9.78 -8.87
C ILE A 52 -3.68 9.33 -7.95
N ASP A 53 -3.81 8.02 -7.73
CA ASP A 53 -4.89 7.44 -6.92
C ASP A 53 -4.53 7.32 -5.43
N GLY A 54 -3.44 7.91 -4.98
CA GLY A 54 -3.14 8.13 -3.58
C GLY A 54 -1.91 7.42 -3.02
N ASP A 55 -1.72 7.60 -1.72
CA ASP A 55 -0.50 7.18 -1.00
C ASP A 55 -0.32 5.66 -0.95
N HIS A 56 -1.41 4.90 -0.91
CA HIS A 56 -1.34 3.44 -0.86
C HIS A 56 -0.70 2.87 -2.12
N LEU A 57 -1.07 3.38 -3.28
CA LEU A 57 -0.46 2.98 -4.55
C LEU A 57 0.96 3.51 -4.71
N THR A 58 1.25 4.66 -4.12
CA THR A 58 2.62 5.18 -4.03
C THR A 58 3.51 4.24 -3.23
N LEU A 59 3.05 3.74 -2.08
CA LEU A 59 3.77 2.74 -1.29
C LEU A 59 3.99 1.44 -2.07
N LEU A 60 3.00 1.00 -2.82
CA LEU A 60 3.12 -0.17 -3.69
C LEU A 60 4.22 0.01 -4.73
N ASN A 61 4.28 1.18 -5.37
CA ASN A 61 5.31 1.51 -6.34
C ASN A 61 6.71 1.48 -5.73
N VAL A 62 6.87 2.05 -4.54
CA VAL A 62 8.15 2.03 -3.80
C VAL A 62 8.58 0.59 -3.53
N TYR A 63 7.68 -0.23 -3.02
CA TYR A 63 7.98 -1.62 -2.71
C TYR A 63 8.37 -2.42 -3.95
N HIS A 64 7.63 -2.28 -5.05
CA HIS A 64 7.94 -2.96 -6.31
C HIS A 64 9.32 -2.56 -6.84
N THR A 65 9.62 -1.26 -6.83
CA THR A 65 10.92 -0.76 -7.31
C THR A 65 12.06 -1.23 -6.42
N PHE A 66 11.85 -1.28 -5.12
CA PHE A 66 12.81 -1.84 -4.17
C PHE A 66 13.14 -3.30 -4.49
N LYS A 67 12.12 -4.11 -4.75
CA LYS A 67 12.31 -5.52 -5.13
C LYS A 67 13.01 -5.66 -6.49
N GLN A 68 12.70 -4.81 -7.45
CA GLN A 68 13.35 -4.80 -8.76
C GLN A 68 14.83 -4.45 -8.69
N ASN A 69 15.23 -3.64 -7.71
CA ASN A 69 16.62 -3.27 -7.47
C ASN A 69 17.33 -4.21 -6.49
N VAL A 70 16.84 -5.42 -6.36
CA VAL A 70 17.44 -6.51 -5.58
C VAL A 70 17.64 -6.15 -4.11
N GLU A 71 16.75 -5.32 -3.56
CA GLU A 71 16.77 -4.88 -2.17
C GLU A 71 18.09 -4.18 -1.78
N ASP A 72 18.67 -3.40 -2.70
CA ASP A 72 19.96 -2.75 -2.51
C ASP A 72 19.87 -1.57 -1.55
N PRO A 73 20.65 -1.55 -0.46
CA PRO A 73 20.72 -0.41 0.45
C PRO A 73 21.15 0.89 -0.21
N THR A 74 22.05 0.82 -1.20
CA THR A 74 22.53 1.99 -1.94
C THR A 74 21.39 2.64 -2.74
N TRP A 75 20.56 1.82 -3.39
CA TRP A 75 19.37 2.31 -4.07
C TRP A 75 18.45 3.05 -3.09
N CYS A 76 18.25 2.51 -1.90
CA CYS A 76 17.42 3.17 -0.87
C CYS A 76 17.98 4.52 -0.48
N TYR A 77 19.28 4.61 -0.26
CA TYR A 77 19.95 5.86 0.08
C TYR A 77 19.78 6.90 -1.04
N ASP A 78 20.01 6.51 -2.28
CA ASP A 78 19.93 7.39 -3.44
C ASP A 78 18.51 7.91 -3.69
N ASN A 79 17.49 7.16 -3.27
CA ASN A 79 16.09 7.51 -3.46
C ASN A 79 15.40 8.01 -2.18
N PHE A 80 16.17 8.35 -1.16
CA PHE A 80 15.64 8.83 0.13
C PHE A 80 14.61 7.88 0.74
N CYS A 81 14.89 6.59 0.66
CA CYS A 81 14.08 5.53 1.26
C CYS A 81 14.80 4.93 2.46
N ASN A 82 14.03 4.56 3.48
CA ASN A 82 14.57 3.90 4.67
C ASN A 82 14.70 2.39 4.41
N TYR A 83 15.91 1.91 4.24
CA TYR A 83 16.19 0.50 3.99
C TYR A 83 15.63 -0.42 5.08
N ARG A 84 15.78 -0.04 6.36
CA ARG A 84 15.25 -0.85 7.48
C ARG A 84 13.75 -1.00 7.43
N SER A 85 13.03 0.08 7.12
CA SER A 85 11.57 0.02 6.98
C SER A 85 11.16 -0.87 5.81
N LEU A 86 11.82 -0.75 4.67
CA LEU A 86 11.52 -1.58 3.49
C LEU A 86 11.84 -3.06 3.75
N LYS A 87 12.95 -3.34 4.43
CA LYS A 87 13.31 -4.71 4.80
C LYS A 87 12.34 -5.30 5.81
N SER A 88 11.91 -4.50 6.79
CA SER A 88 10.88 -4.90 7.75
C SER A 88 9.55 -5.16 7.06
N ALA A 89 9.18 -4.33 6.09
CA ALA A 89 7.96 -4.53 5.30
C ALA A 89 8.01 -5.86 4.53
N ASP A 90 9.14 -6.20 3.94
CA ASP A 90 9.31 -7.48 3.25
C ASP A 90 9.13 -8.66 4.21
N ASN A 91 9.70 -8.58 5.41
CA ASN A 91 9.52 -9.60 6.44
C ASN A 91 8.06 -9.74 6.88
N VAL A 92 7.36 -8.62 7.09
CA VAL A 92 5.93 -8.62 7.42
C VAL A 92 5.12 -9.24 6.29
N ARG A 93 5.44 -8.89 5.05
CA ARG A 93 4.77 -9.47 3.88
C ARG A 93 4.92 -10.99 3.83
N GLN A 94 6.10 -11.51 4.10
CA GLN A 94 6.32 -12.96 4.15
C GLN A 94 5.51 -13.61 5.25
N GLN A 95 5.41 -12.99 6.43
CA GLN A 95 4.58 -13.50 7.53
C GLN A 95 3.10 -13.53 7.13
N LEU A 96 2.62 -12.47 6.49
CA LEU A 96 1.23 -12.38 6.01
C LEU A 96 0.95 -13.44 4.94
N CYS A 97 1.91 -13.71 4.05
CA CYS A 97 1.79 -14.80 3.08
C CYS A 97 1.58 -16.15 3.76
N ARG A 98 2.35 -16.44 4.81
CA ARG A 98 2.20 -17.69 5.57
C ARG A 98 0.83 -17.77 6.25
N ILE A 99 0.33 -16.66 6.77
CA ILE A 99 -1.00 -16.61 7.38
C ILE A 99 -2.08 -16.87 6.33
N MET A 100 -1.98 -16.25 5.15
CA MET A 100 -2.92 -16.48 4.05
C MET A 100 -2.91 -17.96 3.61
N ASP A 101 -1.72 -18.55 3.48
CA ASP A 101 -1.59 -19.96 3.13
C ASP A 101 -2.24 -20.87 4.19
N ARG A 102 -2.11 -20.53 5.48
CA ARG A 102 -2.75 -21.26 6.58
C ARG A 102 -4.28 -21.24 6.51
N PHE A 103 -4.85 -20.12 6.05
CA PHE A 103 -6.30 -19.98 5.88
C PHE A 103 -6.78 -20.37 4.49
N ASN A 104 -5.92 -20.95 3.66
CA ASN A 104 -6.23 -21.34 2.28
C ASN A 104 -6.71 -20.17 1.41
N LEU A 105 -6.24 -18.97 1.69
CA LEU A 105 -6.52 -17.78 0.88
C LEU A 105 -5.56 -17.74 -0.31
N LYS A 106 -6.11 -17.66 -1.51
CA LYS A 106 -5.29 -17.63 -2.73
C LYS A 106 -4.62 -16.28 -2.92
N ARG A 107 -3.33 -16.32 -3.24
CA ARG A 107 -2.57 -15.12 -3.64
C ARG A 107 -2.70 -14.96 -5.15
N THR A 108 -3.46 -13.96 -5.55
CA THR A 108 -3.75 -13.68 -6.96
C THR A 108 -3.39 -12.25 -7.30
N SER A 109 -3.19 -12.00 -8.58
CA SER A 109 -2.98 -10.65 -9.12
C SER A 109 -3.77 -10.50 -10.40
N THR A 110 -4.31 -9.30 -10.63
CA THR A 110 -4.82 -8.91 -11.93
C THR A 110 -3.63 -8.60 -12.85
N ASP A 111 -3.76 -8.87 -14.15
CA ASP A 111 -2.74 -8.52 -15.12
C ASP A 111 -2.45 -7.00 -15.05
N PHE A 112 -1.17 -6.65 -14.94
CA PHE A 112 -0.75 -5.24 -14.87
C PHE A 112 -1.20 -4.43 -16.08
N ALA A 113 -1.28 -5.04 -17.24
CA ALA A 113 -1.75 -4.41 -18.46
C ALA A 113 -3.28 -4.23 -18.50
N SER A 114 -4.02 -4.88 -17.61
CA SER A 114 -5.48 -4.77 -17.53
C SER A 114 -5.89 -3.40 -17.01
N LYS A 115 -6.99 -2.88 -17.55
CA LYS A 115 -7.63 -1.65 -17.06
C LYS A 115 -8.13 -1.81 -15.61
N ASP A 116 -8.38 -3.03 -15.19
CA ASP A 116 -8.94 -3.35 -13.87
C ASP A 116 -7.88 -3.46 -12.76
N TYR A 117 -6.58 -3.41 -13.10
CA TYR A 117 -5.51 -3.59 -12.12
C TYR A 117 -5.64 -2.63 -10.93
N TYR A 118 -5.63 -1.33 -11.20
CA TYR A 118 -5.75 -0.33 -10.14
C TYR A 118 -7.16 -0.23 -9.57
N VAL A 119 -8.18 -0.49 -10.39
CA VAL A 119 -9.58 -0.50 -9.95
C VAL A 119 -9.78 -1.58 -8.89
N ASN A 120 -9.27 -2.77 -9.11
CA ASN A 120 -9.38 -3.88 -8.17
C ASN A 120 -8.67 -3.58 -6.84
N ILE A 121 -7.47 -2.99 -6.91
CA ILE A 121 -6.72 -2.58 -5.71
C ILE A 121 -7.52 -1.53 -4.93
N ARG A 122 -8.07 -0.51 -5.60
CA ARG A 122 -8.90 0.52 -4.94
C ARG A 122 -10.13 -0.07 -4.31
N ARG A 123 -10.80 -1.03 -4.94
CA ARG A 123 -11.96 -1.72 -4.37
C ARG A 123 -11.61 -2.45 -3.09
N ALA A 124 -10.49 -3.16 -3.07
CA ALA A 124 -10.03 -3.86 -1.87
C ALA A 124 -9.67 -2.89 -0.74
N LEU A 125 -9.01 -1.79 -1.04
CA LEU A 125 -8.70 -0.74 -0.08
C LEU A 125 -9.96 -0.09 0.49
N CYS A 126 -10.93 0.24 -0.37
CA CYS A 126 -12.20 0.82 0.05
C CYS A 126 -12.99 -0.12 0.95
N ALA A 127 -12.98 -1.42 0.68
CA ALA A 127 -13.67 -2.40 1.53
C ALA A 127 -13.10 -2.40 2.96
N GLY A 128 -11.77 -2.33 3.10
CA GLY A 128 -11.12 -2.22 4.41
C GLY A 128 -11.46 -0.92 5.13
N PHE A 129 -11.35 0.21 4.44
CA PHE A 129 -11.63 1.53 5.00
C PHE A 129 -13.11 1.75 5.30
N PHE A 130 -13.99 1.21 4.47
CA PHE A 130 -15.44 1.31 4.72
C PHE A 130 -15.81 0.71 6.07
N MET A 131 -15.23 -0.42 6.42
CA MET A 131 -15.47 -1.03 7.73
C MET A 131 -14.92 -0.17 8.88
N GLN A 132 -13.80 0.50 8.67
CA GLN A 132 -13.25 1.43 9.66
C GLN A 132 -14.19 2.61 9.88
N VAL A 133 -14.74 3.19 8.82
CA VAL A 133 -15.70 4.29 8.88
C VAL A 133 -16.94 3.88 9.66
N ARG A 134 -17.46 2.68 9.43
CA ARG A 134 -18.61 2.16 10.19
C ARG A 134 -18.34 2.04 11.69
N VAL A 135 -17.12 1.60 12.04
CA VAL A 135 -16.77 1.43 13.45
C VAL A 135 -16.52 2.76 14.14
N LEU A 136 -15.91 3.73 13.47
CA LEU A 136 -15.45 4.97 14.10
C LEU A 136 -16.48 6.08 14.10
N GLY A 137 -17.40 6.14 13.15
CA GLY A 137 -18.03 7.41 13.02
C GLY A 137 -19.49 7.50 12.71
N GLY A 138 -20.07 6.46 12.29
CA GLY A 138 -21.44 6.55 11.89
C GLY A 138 -21.71 7.65 10.86
N PRO A 139 -22.85 8.36 10.99
CA PRO A 139 -23.32 9.28 9.94
C PRO A 139 -22.39 10.45 9.59
N PHE A 140 -21.64 10.92 10.56
CA PHE A 140 -20.75 12.06 10.34
C PHE A 140 -19.62 11.74 9.35
N TYR A 141 -18.99 10.59 9.53
CA TYR A 141 -17.91 10.17 8.63
C TYR A 141 -18.41 9.86 7.23
N LEU A 142 -19.60 9.29 7.11
CA LEU A 142 -20.22 9.05 5.81
C LEU A 142 -20.46 10.36 5.07
N ARG A 143 -20.98 11.38 5.77
CA ARG A 143 -21.21 12.70 5.18
C ARG A 143 -19.91 13.35 4.71
N GLN A 144 -18.86 13.27 5.51
CA GLN A 144 -17.56 13.85 5.15
C GLN A 144 -16.98 13.13 3.93
N LYS A 145 -17.11 11.82 3.87
CA LYS A 145 -16.64 11.03 2.73
C LYS A 145 -17.40 11.37 1.45
N ASP A 146 -18.70 11.56 1.56
CA ASP A 146 -19.52 11.95 0.42
C ASP A 146 -19.15 13.34 -0.09
N SER A 147 -18.82 14.26 0.82
CA SER A 147 -18.30 15.57 0.44
C SER A 147 -16.97 15.46 -0.30
N ASP A 148 -16.06 14.65 0.22
CA ASP A 148 -14.76 14.43 -0.42
C ASP A 148 -14.90 13.73 -1.77
N SER A 149 -15.80 12.77 -1.87
CA SER A 149 -16.06 12.09 -3.13
C SER A 149 -16.77 12.97 -4.15
N SER A 150 -17.54 13.96 -3.70
CA SER A 150 -18.19 14.92 -4.59
C SER A 150 -17.20 15.96 -5.16
N ILE A 151 -16.03 16.10 -4.55
CA ILE A 151 -14.94 16.96 -5.01
C ILE A 151 -14.08 16.24 -6.05
N VAL A 152 -14.16 14.95 -6.11
CA VAL A 152 -13.47 14.11 -7.07
C VAL A 152 -14.38 13.88 -8.27
#